data_4470f21a81c36a5f6d649c24919ed967
#
_entry.id   4470f21a81c36a5f6d649c24919ed967
#
_cell.length_a   1.000
_cell.length_b   1.000
_cell.length_c   1.000
_cell.angle_alpha   90.00
_cell.angle_beta   90.00
_cell.angle_gamma   90.00
#
_symmetry.space_group_name_H-M   'P 1'
#
loop_
_entity.id
_entity.type
_entity.pdbx_description
1 polymer ?
#
loop_
_entity_poly.entity_id
_entity_poly.type
_entity_poly.pdbx_seq_one_letter_code
_entity_poly.pdbx_strand_id
1 'polypeptide(L)'
;PEECAAKLKAGNISYEDPASDRICGAKYMAPLYDPSGQKPEDAKACIDRFEFPNIPCSYPVVWVRARDAALICEAEGKRLCDAHEWEGGCAGRLEDPDYDFALAKGKKQMSAAEAMRSAHNRRQAATKSWSYGGAYQKGICGTASSKTQGCNGGGWAQCGSNTFPAGYFPACRSPSGVYDINGNAAEHMNLPLD
;
A
#
# COMPACT_ATOMS: atom_id res chain seq x y z
N PRO A 1 1.58 9.48 -17.01
CA PRO A 1 3.02 9.38 -16.67
C PRO A 1 3.76 10.70 -16.89
N GLU A 2 3.67 11.32 -18.04
CA GLU A 2 4.41 12.54 -18.39
C GLU A 2 4.08 13.73 -17.46
N GLU A 3 2.79 13.95 -17.19
CA GLU A 3 2.36 14.99 -16.25
C GLU A 3 2.89 14.76 -14.83
N CYS A 4 2.90 13.51 -14.37
CA CYS A 4 3.49 13.12 -13.09
C CYS A 4 4.98 13.46 -13.07
N ALA A 5 5.75 13.04 -14.07
CA ALA A 5 7.18 13.31 -14.15
C ALA A 5 7.47 14.82 -14.22
N ALA A 6 6.67 15.59 -14.96
CA ALA A 6 6.79 17.05 -15.04
C ALA A 6 6.52 17.71 -13.68
N LYS A 7 5.49 17.24 -12.95
CA LYS A 7 5.15 17.72 -11.60
C LYS A 7 6.27 17.47 -10.60
N LEU A 8 6.86 16.27 -10.61
CA LEU A 8 7.99 15.94 -9.74
C LEU A 8 9.21 16.82 -10.03
N LYS A 9 9.53 16.98 -11.31
CA LYS A 9 10.63 17.85 -11.75
C LYS A 9 10.40 19.29 -11.30
N ALA A 10 9.23 19.85 -11.52
CA ALA A 10 8.87 21.20 -11.12
C ALA A 10 8.93 21.42 -9.60
N GLY A 11 8.56 20.40 -8.83
CA GLY A 11 8.62 20.41 -7.36
C GLY A 11 9.98 20.05 -6.77
N ASN A 12 10.97 19.73 -7.59
CA ASN A 12 12.27 19.19 -7.16
C ASN A 12 12.10 17.98 -6.21
N ILE A 13 11.17 17.09 -6.54
CA ILE A 13 10.83 15.92 -5.72
C ILE A 13 11.57 14.70 -6.26
N SER A 14 12.31 14.03 -5.38
CA SER A 14 12.95 12.74 -5.66
C SER A 14 12.32 11.63 -4.83
N TYR A 15 12.15 10.48 -5.45
CA TYR A 15 11.70 9.26 -4.78
C TYR A 15 12.85 8.28 -4.49
N GLU A 16 14.08 8.67 -4.80
CA GLU A 16 15.25 7.87 -4.48
C GLU A 16 15.47 7.81 -2.96
N ASP A 17 15.72 6.62 -2.45
CA ASP A 17 16.03 6.35 -1.05
C ASP A 17 17.08 5.23 -0.97
N PRO A 18 18.37 5.56 -1.23
CA PRO A 18 19.42 4.55 -1.27
C PRO A 18 19.63 3.81 0.06
N ALA A 19 19.20 4.38 1.18
CA ALA A 19 19.31 3.72 2.48
C ALA A 19 18.31 2.57 2.58
N SER A 20 17.04 2.83 2.31
CA SER A 20 15.99 1.80 2.27
C SER A 20 16.25 0.76 1.17
N ASP A 21 16.66 1.20 -0.02
CA ASP A 21 16.99 0.31 -1.14
C ASP A 21 18.09 -0.71 -0.76
N ARG A 22 19.09 -0.27 0.02
CA ARG A 22 20.18 -1.13 0.49
C ARG A 22 19.68 -2.14 1.55
N ILE A 23 18.83 -1.71 2.47
CA ILE A 23 18.26 -2.58 3.50
C ILE A 23 17.35 -3.63 2.87
N CYS A 24 16.53 -3.23 1.94
CA CYS A 24 15.54 -4.10 1.29
C CYS A 24 16.10 -4.90 0.09
N GLY A 25 17.30 -4.56 -0.39
CA GLY A 25 17.93 -5.24 -1.52
C GLY A 25 17.31 -4.93 -2.89
N ALA A 26 16.37 -3.99 -2.97
CA ALA A 26 15.70 -3.57 -4.20
C ALA A 26 15.29 -2.11 -4.14
N LYS A 27 15.19 -1.48 -5.32
CA LYS A 27 14.73 -0.09 -5.44
C LYS A 27 13.25 0.06 -5.08
N TYR A 28 12.95 1.23 -4.53
CA TYR A 28 11.58 1.63 -4.18
C TYR A 28 10.89 0.67 -3.21
N MET A 29 11.64 0.11 -2.29
CA MET A 29 11.08 -0.63 -1.17
C MET A 29 11.30 0.12 0.14
N ALA A 30 10.43 -0.07 1.12
CA ALA A 30 10.50 0.51 2.45
C ALA A 30 10.61 -0.60 3.50
N PRO A 31 11.59 -0.52 4.44
CA PRO A 31 11.69 -1.46 5.53
C PRO A 31 10.51 -1.28 6.51
N LEU A 32 9.94 -2.38 6.95
CA LEU A 32 8.89 -2.41 7.95
C LEU A 32 9.45 -2.77 9.32
N TYR A 33 9.34 -1.85 10.27
CA TYR A 33 9.83 -2.00 11.63
C TYR A 33 9.01 -1.14 12.60
N ASP A 34 9.18 -1.34 13.89
CA ASP A 34 8.62 -0.46 14.93
C ASP A 34 9.69 0.56 15.38
N PRO A 35 9.59 1.84 14.99
CA PRO A 35 10.58 2.85 15.32
C PRO A 35 10.66 3.18 16.83
N SER A 36 9.73 2.69 17.65
CA SER A 36 9.79 2.87 19.09
C SER A 36 10.86 2.01 19.76
N GLY A 37 11.29 0.91 19.12
CA GLY A 37 12.25 -0.02 19.69
C GLY A 37 13.24 -0.64 18.70
N GLN A 38 13.08 -0.34 17.40
CA GLN A 38 13.87 -0.94 16.33
C GLN A 38 14.49 0.14 15.43
N LYS A 39 15.51 -0.25 14.70
CA LYS A 39 16.10 0.54 13.61
C LYS A 39 15.65 -0.01 12.25
N PRO A 40 15.77 0.76 11.17
CA PRO A 40 15.43 0.25 9.82
C PRO A 40 16.16 -1.04 9.44
N GLU A 41 17.38 -1.23 9.92
CA GLU A 41 18.21 -2.42 9.67
C GLU A 41 17.69 -3.67 10.39
N ASP A 42 16.83 -3.52 11.39
CA ASP A 42 16.19 -4.62 12.12
C ASP A 42 14.93 -5.15 11.39
N ALA A 43 14.53 -4.50 10.30
CA ALA A 43 13.34 -4.87 9.53
C ALA A 43 13.42 -6.31 9.02
N LYS A 44 12.35 -7.08 9.27
CA LYS A 44 12.22 -8.46 8.80
C LYS A 44 11.44 -8.58 7.49
N ALA A 45 10.78 -7.52 7.08
CA ALA A 45 10.04 -7.41 5.84
C ALA A 45 10.21 -6.02 5.24
N CYS A 46 10.04 -5.96 3.92
CA CYS A 46 9.96 -4.71 3.19
C CYS A 46 8.67 -4.68 2.36
N ILE A 47 8.14 -3.49 2.15
CA ILE A 47 6.95 -3.26 1.33
C ILE A 47 7.33 -2.40 0.12
N ASP A 48 6.69 -2.61 -1.02
CA ASP A 48 6.81 -1.74 -2.18
C ASP A 48 6.34 -0.32 -1.80
N ARG A 49 7.08 0.69 -2.21
CA ARG A 49 6.76 2.10 -1.90
C ARG A 49 5.65 2.66 -2.76
N PHE A 50 5.39 2.03 -3.89
CA PHE A 50 4.36 2.40 -4.86
C PHE A 50 3.51 1.19 -5.21
N GLU A 51 2.31 1.46 -5.66
CA GLU A 51 1.45 0.44 -6.26
C GLU A 51 2.17 -0.28 -7.41
N PHE A 52 1.89 -1.59 -7.57
CA PHE A 52 2.52 -2.39 -8.62
C PHE A 52 2.34 -1.75 -10.02
N PRO A 53 3.38 -1.62 -10.84
CA PRO A 53 4.67 -2.33 -10.83
C PRO A 53 5.77 -1.68 -9.97
N ASN A 54 5.47 -0.88 -8.99
CA ASN A 54 6.43 -0.21 -8.10
C ASN A 54 7.39 0.75 -8.84
N ILE A 55 6.89 1.41 -9.85
CA ILE A 55 7.63 2.37 -10.67
C ILE A 55 6.98 3.74 -10.55
N PRO A 56 7.69 4.76 -10.01
CA PRO A 56 7.16 6.11 -9.93
C PRO A 56 6.64 6.62 -11.27
N CYS A 57 5.51 7.30 -11.25
CA CYS A 57 4.82 7.84 -12.41
C CYS A 57 4.31 6.80 -13.43
N SER A 58 4.39 5.51 -13.15
CA SER A 58 3.68 4.50 -13.92
C SER A 58 2.26 4.33 -13.38
N TYR A 59 1.32 3.96 -14.24
CA TYR A 59 -0.01 3.59 -13.78
C TYR A 59 0.02 2.26 -13.04
N PRO A 60 -0.71 2.14 -11.90
CA PRO A 60 -0.83 0.86 -11.22
C PRO A 60 -1.56 -0.16 -12.10
N VAL A 61 -1.17 -1.41 -11.97
CA VAL A 61 -1.88 -2.52 -12.62
C VAL A 61 -3.13 -2.82 -11.80
N VAL A 62 -4.29 -2.72 -12.44
CA VAL A 62 -5.60 -2.92 -11.81
C VAL A 62 -6.38 -4.03 -12.54
N TRP A 63 -7.55 -4.41 -12.01
CA TRP A 63 -8.37 -5.52 -12.52
C TRP A 63 -7.69 -6.88 -12.42
N VAL A 64 -6.83 -7.05 -11.41
CA VAL A 64 -6.12 -8.29 -11.13
C VAL A 64 -6.88 -9.09 -10.08
N ARG A 65 -7.01 -10.40 -10.27
CA ARG A 65 -7.54 -11.29 -9.23
C ARG A 65 -6.47 -11.54 -8.16
N ALA A 66 -6.87 -11.73 -6.91
CA ALA A 66 -5.94 -11.96 -5.79
C ALA A 66 -4.93 -13.10 -6.09
N ARG A 67 -5.40 -14.20 -6.71
CA ARG A 67 -4.52 -15.29 -7.14
C ARG A 67 -3.46 -14.85 -8.13
N ASP A 68 -3.84 -14.03 -9.12
CA ASP A 68 -2.92 -13.60 -10.16
C ASP A 68 -1.93 -12.58 -9.58
N ALA A 69 -2.38 -11.72 -8.65
CA ALA A 69 -1.50 -10.82 -7.91
C ALA A 69 -0.45 -11.61 -7.10
N ALA A 70 -0.85 -12.68 -6.41
CA ALA A 70 0.08 -13.53 -5.68
C ALA A 70 1.14 -14.18 -6.60
N LEU A 71 0.72 -14.69 -7.77
CA LEU A 71 1.64 -15.28 -8.76
C LEU A 71 2.60 -14.25 -9.34
N ILE A 72 2.15 -13.01 -9.55
CA ILE A 72 3.01 -11.91 -10.02
C ILE A 72 4.05 -11.59 -8.95
N CYS A 73 3.66 -11.44 -7.69
CA CYS A 73 4.59 -11.21 -6.60
C CYS A 73 5.63 -12.33 -6.49
N GLU A 74 5.19 -13.59 -6.57
CA GLU A 74 6.10 -14.76 -6.54
C GLU A 74 7.11 -14.73 -7.69
N ALA A 75 6.67 -14.39 -8.90
CA ALA A 75 7.55 -14.27 -10.06
C ALA A 75 8.62 -13.17 -9.91
N GLU A 76 8.37 -12.17 -9.09
CA GLU A 76 9.33 -11.11 -8.73
C GLU A 76 10.15 -11.43 -7.46
N GLY A 77 10.04 -12.64 -6.91
CA GLY A 77 10.69 -13.02 -5.66
C GLY A 77 10.08 -12.35 -4.42
N LYS A 78 8.85 -11.91 -4.52
CA LYS A 78 8.08 -11.25 -3.46
C LYS A 78 6.86 -12.11 -3.06
N ARG A 79 6.10 -11.64 -2.13
CA ARG A 79 4.77 -12.17 -1.77
C ARG A 79 3.77 -11.04 -1.56
N LEU A 80 2.50 -11.33 -1.49
CA LEU A 80 1.53 -10.36 -0.98
C LEU A 80 1.85 -10.05 0.47
N CYS A 81 1.69 -8.79 0.86
CA CYS A 81 1.74 -8.37 2.26
C CYS A 81 0.63 -9.03 3.06
N ASP A 82 0.89 -9.32 4.31
CA ASP A 82 -0.17 -9.56 5.28
C ASP A 82 -0.85 -8.22 5.65
N ALA A 83 -2.10 -8.30 6.13
CA ALA A 83 -2.85 -7.08 6.45
C ALA A 83 -2.13 -6.20 7.46
N HIS A 84 -1.50 -6.78 8.51
CA HIS A 84 -0.75 -6.02 9.51
C HIS A 84 0.51 -5.35 8.93
N GLU A 85 1.16 -5.95 7.94
CA GLU A 85 2.31 -5.35 7.25
C GLU A 85 1.89 -4.15 6.40
N TRP A 86 0.77 -4.28 5.69
CA TRP A 86 0.20 -3.17 4.92
C TRP A 86 -0.21 -2.01 5.84
N GLU A 87 -0.88 -2.31 6.94
CA GLU A 87 -1.28 -1.32 7.94
C GLU A 87 -0.07 -0.69 8.63
N GLY A 88 0.98 -1.47 8.93
CA GLY A 88 2.26 -0.99 9.43
C GLY A 88 2.94 -0.05 8.44
N GLY A 89 2.90 -0.37 7.14
CA GLY A 89 3.36 0.49 6.06
C GLY A 89 2.61 1.82 6.02
N CYS A 90 1.29 1.80 6.25
CA CYS A 90 0.44 2.97 6.34
C CYS A 90 0.71 3.82 7.58
N ALA A 91 0.76 3.18 8.75
CA ALA A 91 0.93 3.84 10.04
C ALA A 91 2.37 4.31 10.31
N GLY A 92 3.35 3.78 9.58
CA GLY A 92 4.78 4.01 9.86
C GLY A 92 5.32 3.22 11.04
N ARG A 93 4.61 2.20 11.47
CA ARG A 93 4.97 1.34 12.60
C ARG A 93 4.43 -0.06 12.37
N LEU A 94 5.31 -1.05 12.31
CA LEU A 94 4.91 -2.45 12.25
C LEU A 94 4.57 -2.94 13.64
N GLU A 95 3.34 -3.37 13.85
CA GLU A 95 2.88 -4.02 15.06
C GLU A 95 2.76 -5.54 14.84
N ASP A 96 2.75 -6.30 15.93
CA ASP A 96 2.50 -7.73 15.84
C ASP A 96 1.09 -8.00 15.29
N PRO A 97 0.91 -9.08 14.50
CA PRO A 97 -0.39 -9.43 13.98
C PRO A 97 -1.38 -9.72 15.11
N ASP A 98 -2.57 -9.14 15.03
CA ASP A 98 -3.63 -9.28 16.03
C ASP A 98 -4.74 -10.25 15.60
N TYR A 99 -4.41 -11.22 14.77
CA TYR A 99 -5.36 -12.20 14.26
C TYR A 99 -5.84 -13.14 15.38
N ASP A 100 -7.15 -13.19 15.55
CA ASP A 100 -7.79 -14.09 16.52
C ASP A 100 -8.27 -15.38 15.84
N PHE A 101 -7.39 -16.34 15.73
CA PHE A 101 -7.68 -17.64 15.11
C PHE A 101 -8.76 -18.44 15.87
N ALA A 102 -9.05 -18.14 17.13
CA ALA A 102 -10.15 -18.76 17.85
C ALA A 102 -11.50 -18.43 17.20
N LEU A 103 -11.62 -17.27 16.57
CA LEU A 103 -12.82 -16.88 15.83
C LEU A 103 -13.06 -17.72 14.57
N ALA A 104 -12.03 -18.36 14.05
CA ALA A 104 -12.12 -19.23 12.87
C ALA A 104 -12.61 -20.65 13.23
N LYS A 105 -12.45 -21.07 14.48
CA LYS A 105 -12.73 -22.45 14.92
C LYS A 105 -14.18 -22.87 14.63
N GLY A 106 -14.33 -23.97 13.90
CA GLY A 106 -15.63 -24.54 13.56
C GLY A 106 -16.41 -23.78 12.47
N LYS A 107 -15.82 -22.76 11.85
CA LYS A 107 -16.45 -21.99 10.76
C LYS A 107 -15.95 -22.44 9.39
N LYS A 108 -16.79 -22.21 8.38
CA LYS A 108 -16.33 -22.29 6.99
C LYS A 108 -15.32 -21.17 6.70
N GLN A 109 -14.36 -21.41 5.81
CA GLN A 109 -13.25 -20.52 5.51
C GLN A 109 -13.68 -19.04 5.29
N MET A 110 -14.69 -18.81 4.45
CA MET A 110 -15.16 -17.42 4.21
C MET A 110 -15.73 -16.76 5.47
N SER A 111 -16.51 -17.50 6.29
CA SER A 111 -17.06 -16.97 7.54
C SER A 111 -15.99 -16.79 8.62
N ALA A 112 -14.93 -17.59 8.59
CA ALA A 112 -13.77 -17.44 9.45
C ALA A 112 -13.01 -16.16 9.12
N ALA A 113 -12.64 -15.96 7.86
CA ALA A 113 -11.96 -14.75 7.38
C ALA A 113 -12.76 -13.47 7.68
N GLU A 114 -14.08 -13.50 7.46
CA GLU A 114 -14.96 -12.39 7.77
C GLU A 114 -15.01 -12.07 9.27
N ALA A 115 -15.08 -13.09 10.13
CA ALA A 115 -15.09 -12.90 11.57
C ALA A 115 -13.78 -12.28 12.08
N MET A 116 -12.64 -12.78 11.61
CA MET A 116 -11.31 -12.27 11.95
C MET A 116 -11.14 -10.82 11.48
N ARG A 117 -11.44 -10.55 10.21
CA ARG A 117 -11.39 -9.20 9.63
C ARG A 117 -12.29 -8.23 10.40
N SER A 118 -13.50 -8.62 10.73
CA SER A 118 -14.44 -7.77 11.47
C SER A 118 -13.96 -7.48 12.90
N ALA A 119 -13.32 -8.44 13.56
CA ALA A 119 -12.72 -8.22 14.88
C ALA A 119 -11.54 -7.26 14.80
N HIS A 120 -10.63 -7.47 13.86
CA HIS A 120 -9.51 -6.60 13.57
C HIS A 120 -9.95 -5.17 13.27
N ASN A 121 -10.85 -4.99 12.31
CA ASN A 121 -11.36 -3.66 11.94
C ASN A 121 -12.02 -2.92 13.12
N ARG A 122 -12.71 -3.63 14.03
CA ARG A 122 -13.25 -2.99 15.23
C ARG A 122 -12.18 -2.47 16.18
N ARG A 123 -11.06 -3.20 16.31
CA ARG A 123 -9.92 -2.72 17.12
C ARG A 123 -9.26 -1.51 16.48
N GLN A 124 -9.00 -1.56 15.19
CA GLN A 124 -8.33 -0.49 14.46
C GLN A 124 -9.22 0.77 14.28
N ALA A 125 -10.52 0.64 14.31
CA ALA A 125 -11.44 1.78 14.15
C ALA A 125 -11.24 2.89 15.21
N ALA A 126 -10.76 2.53 16.39
CA ALA A 126 -10.48 3.48 17.47
C ALA A 126 -9.19 4.28 17.24
N THR A 127 -8.27 3.75 16.43
CA THR A 127 -6.96 4.35 16.14
C THR A 127 -6.82 4.79 14.69
N LYS A 128 -7.95 4.96 13.99
CA LYS A 128 -7.98 5.29 12.57
C LYS A 128 -7.16 6.54 12.29
N SER A 129 -6.18 6.40 11.42
CA SER A 129 -5.35 7.48 10.91
C SER A 129 -5.20 7.36 9.38
N TRP A 130 -4.74 8.44 8.79
CA TRP A 130 -4.33 8.48 7.38
C TRP A 130 -2.81 8.42 7.33
N SER A 131 -2.24 7.96 6.24
CA SER A 131 -0.78 7.92 6.07
C SER A 131 -0.11 9.28 6.32
N TYR A 132 -0.82 10.36 6.08
CA TYR A 132 -0.37 11.75 6.23
C TYR A 132 -0.86 12.45 7.50
N GLY A 133 -1.56 11.78 8.42
CA GLY A 133 -2.01 12.37 9.69
C GLY A 133 -3.34 11.86 10.23
N GLY A 134 -3.84 12.47 11.29
CA GLY A 134 -5.00 12.01 12.04
C GLY A 134 -6.37 12.37 11.43
N ALA A 135 -6.42 13.21 10.40
CA ALA A 135 -7.67 13.67 9.80
C ALA A 135 -7.64 13.63 8.28
N TYR A 136 -8.78 13.31 7.67
CA TYR A 136 -8.92 13.34 6.22
C TYR A 136 -8.70 14.75 5.66
N GLN A 137 -7.88 14.83 4.62
CA GLN A 137 -7.64 16.05 3.85
C GLN A 137 -7.78 15.75 2.36
N LYS A 138 -8.78 16.39 1.73
CA LYS A 138 -9.02 16.22 0.28
C LYS A 138 -7.82 16.71 -0.53
N GLY A 139 -7.42 15.90 -1.52
CA GLY A 139 -6.36 16.26 -2.47
C GLY A 139 -4.93 15.92 -2.02
N ILE A 140 -4.76 15.42 -0.78
CA ILE A 140 -3.46 14.88 -0.35
C ILE A 140 -3.17 13.55 -1.02
N CYS A 141 -4.17 12.66 -1.09
CA CYS A 141 -4.11 11.37 -1.77
C CYS A 141 -5.13 11.30 -2.92
N GLY A 142 -5.09 10.22 -3.68
CA GLY A 142 -6.05 9.90 -4.73
C GLY A 142 -7.49 9.70 -4.23
N THR A 143 -7.71 9.55 -2.94
CA THR A 143 -9.03 9.39 -2.33
C THR A 143 -9.93 10.59 -2.63
N ALA A 144 -11.12 10.32 -3.18
CA ALA A 144 -12.09 11.33 -3.60
C ALA A 144 -11.55 12.34 -4.64
N SER A 145 -10.42 12.05 -5.27
CA SER A 145 -9.93 12.79 -6.43
C SER A 145 -10.61 12.26 -7.70
N SER A 146 -10.81 13.14 -8.66
CA SER A 146 -11.39 12.77 -9.95
C SER A 146 -10.47 13.23 -11.08
N LYS A 147 -10.37 12.41 -12.10
CA LYS A 147 -9.73 12.78 -13.35
C LYS A 147 -10.65 13.70 -14.17
N THR A 148 -10.07 14.33 -15.20
CA THR A 148 -10.83 15.09 -16.18
C THR A 148 -11.88 14.21 -16.87
N GLN A 149 -12.94 14.83 -17.31
CA GLN A 149 -14.01 14.18 -18.06
C GLN A 149 -13.45 13.41 -19.28
N GLY A 150 -13.88 12.18 -19.45
CA GLY A 150 -13.37 11.27 -20.49
C GLY A 150 -12.38 10.21 -20.00
N CYS A 151 -11.79 10.37 -18.82
CA CYS A 151 -10.92 9.36 -18.21
C CYS A 151 -11.64 8.42 -17.21
N ASN A 152 -12.88 8.71 -16.86
CA ASN A 152 -13.67 7.86 -15.97
C ASN A 152 -14.02 6.54 -16.65
N GLY A 153 -13.48 5.45 -16.14
CA GLY A 153 -13.72 4.12 -16.70
C GLY A 153 -13.03 3.82 -18.03
N GLY A 154 -12.10 4.66 -18.45
CA GLY A 154 -11.28 4.42 -19.62
C GLY A 154 -10.37 3.20 -19.45
N GLY A 155 -9.96 2.60 -20.57
CA GLY A 155 -9.02 1.49 -20.57
C GLY A 155 -7.70 1.86 -19.91
N TRP A 156 -7.03 0.86 -19.34
CA TRP A 156 -5.76 1.03 -18.62
C TRP A 156 -4.72 1.81 -19.44
N ALA A 157 -4.55 1.47 -20.71
CA ALA A 157 -3.57 2.13 -21.59
C ALA A 157 -3.87 3.62 -21.86
N GLN A 158 -5.12 4.04 -21.69
CA GLN A 158 -5.55 5.42 -22.00
C GLN A 158 -5.56 6.30 -20.76
N CYS A 159 -6.20 5.85 -19.68
CA CYS A 159 -6.46 6.65 -18.51
C CYS A 159 -6.12 5.93 -17.18
N GLY A 160 -5.41 4.81 -17.22
CA GLY A 160 -5.08 4.04 -16.03
C GLY A 160 -6.30 3.52 -15.27
N SER A 161 -7.38 3.19 -15.98
CA SER A 161 -8.64 2.71 -15.38
C SER A 161 -9.13 3.58 -14.22
N ASN A 162 -9.09 4.89 -14.40
CA ASN A 162 -9.45 5.91 -13.39
C ASN A 162 -8.48 6.01 -12.21
N THR A 163 -7.30 5.40 -12.29
CA THR A 163 -6.21 5.62 -11.34
C THR A 163 -5.31 6.77 -11.77
N PHE A 164 -4.53 7.29 -10.84
CA PHE A 164 -3.44 8.22 -11.12
C PHE A 164 -2.13 7.44 -11.25
N PRO A 165 -1.11 7.96 -11.94
CA PRO A 165 0.23 7.37 -11.90
C PRO A 165 0.74 7.32 -10.47
N ALA A 166 1.40 6.22 -10.08
CA ALA A 166 1.93 6.02 -8.74
C ALA A 166 2.86 7.18 -8.33
N GLY A 167 2.67 7.72 -7.14
CA GLY A 167 3.39 8.90 -6.66
C GLY A 167 2.91 10.23 -7.25
N TYR A 168 1.80 10.29 -7.98
CA TYR A 168 1.25 11.55 -8.48
C TYR A 168 0.91 12.55 -7.35
N PHE A 169 0.64 12.04 -6.15
CA PHE A 169 0.37 12.81 -4.94
C PHE A 169 1.55 12.70 -3.96
N PRO A 170 2.61 13.52 -4.10
CA PRO A 170 3.82 13.34 -3.29
C PRO A 170 3.61 13.54 -1.79
N ALA A 171 2.56 14.26 -1.39
CA ALA A 171 2.17 14.42 0.02
C ALA A 171 1.40 13.21 0.57
N CYS A 172 0.90 12.32 -0.30
CA CYS A 172 0.30 11.03 0.08
C CYS A 172 1.40 10.03 0.41
N ARG A 173 2.08 10.26 1.51
CA ARG A 173 3.24 9.48 1.94
C ARG A 173 3.09 9.10 3.40
N SER A 174 3.27 7.83 3.70
CA SER A 174 3.32 7.35 5.08
C SER A 174 4.68 7.67 5.74
N PRO A 175 4.76 7.61 7.07
CA PRO A 175 6.05 7.73 7.78
C PRO A 175 7.07 6.66 7.35
N SER A 176 6.62 5.47 6.95
CA SER A 176 7.48 4.43 6.37
C SER A 176 7.97 4.76 4.95
N GLY A 177 7.45 5.82 4.31
CA GLY A 177 7.82 6.21 2.96
C GLY A 177 7.04 5.52 1.85
N VAL A 178 5.91 4.87 2.17
CA VAL A 178 4.99 4.28 1.20
C VAL A 178 4.04 5.35 0.67
N TYR A 179 3.82 5.36 -0.63
CA TYR A 179 2.97 6.33 -1.34
C TYR A 179 1.65 5.71 -1.76
N ASP A 180 0.65 6.55 -1.96
CA ASP A 180 -0.69 6.23 -2.48
C ASP A 180 -1.51 5.21 -1.65
N ILE A 181 -1.01 4.78 -0.50
CA ILE A 181 -1.61 3.77 0.37
C ILE A 181 -3.04 4.13 0.86
N ASN A 182 -3.46 5.39 0.69
CA ASN A 182 -4.82 5.85 0.98
C ASN A 182 -5.55 6.21 -0.32
N GLY A 183 -5.91 5.24 -1.12
CA GLY A 183 -6.71 5.42 -2.34
C GLY A 183 -5.94 5.03 -3.59
N ASN A 184 -6.33 5.57 -4.73
CA ASN A 184 -5.81 5.30 -6.05
C ASN A 184 -6.18 3.90 -6.57
N ALA A 185 -5.59 2.81 -6.11
CA ALA A 185 -6.01 1.46 -6.43
C ALA A 185 -6.41 0.67 -5.17
N ALA A 186 -7.22 -0.36 -5.33
CA ALA A 186 -7.51 -1.34 -4.28
C ALA A 186 -6.40 -2.40 -4.29
N GLU A 187 -5.93 -2.75 -3.11
CA GLU A 187 -4.81 -3.67 -2.96
C GLU A 187 -5.24 -5.02 -2.38
N HIS A 188 -4.58 -6.08 -2.82
CA HIS A 188 -4.76 -7.42 -2.29
C HIS A 188 -3.76 -7.66 -1.16
N MET A 189 -4.27 -8.19 -0.06
CA MET A 189 -3.48 -8.58 1.10
C MET A 189 -3.80 -10.02 1.50
N ASN A 190 -2.85 -10.69 2.14
CA ASN A 190 -3.10 -11.95 2.81
C ASN A 190 -3.74 -11.72 4.17
N LEU A 191 -4.58 -12.66 4.55
CA LEU A 191 -5.03 -12.86 5.92
C LEU A 191 -4.85 -14.35 6.21
N PRO A 192 -3.73 -14.77 6.78
CA PRO A 192 -3.47 -16.17 7.07
C PRO A 192 -4.53 -16.72 8.02
N LEU A 193 -4.94 -17.94 7.79
CA LEU A 193 -5.93 -18.67 8.59
C LEU A 193 -5.33 -19.89 9.31
N ASP A 194 -4.04 -20.12 9.13
CA ASP A 194 -3.29 -21.25 9.72
C ASP A 194 -2.69 -20.90 11.09
#